data_b80607d1aff93f32a7e633e9b501b91e
#
_entry.id   b80607d1aff93f32a7e633e9b501b91e
#
_cell.length_a   1.000
_cell.length_b   1.000
_cell.length_c   1.000
_cell.angle_alpha   90.00
_cell.angle_beta   90.00
_cell.angle_gamma   90.00
#
_symmetry.space_group_name_H-M   'P 1'
#
loop_
_entity.id
_entity.type
_entity.pdbx_description
1 polymer ?
#
loop_
_entity_poly.entity_id
_entity_poly.type
_entity_poly.pdbx_seq_one_letter_code
_entity_poly.pdbx_strand_id
1 'polypeptide(L)' 'MDLTRTDASQNVHRFYRMEIAPGLFGDWSLVREWGRVGLAGQVRVDWYDTEAAAKDARFDIQMQKAKRGYE' A
#
# COMPACT_ATOMS: atom_id res chain seq x y z
N MET A 1 1.47 1.29 -7.07
CA MET A 1 0.93 2.56 -6.53
C MET A 1 1.77 3.00 -5.34
N ASP A 2 2.29 4.18 -5.41
CA ASP A 2 3.16 4.74 -4.38
C ASP A 2 2.50 5.96 -3.75
N LEU A 3 2.42 5.96 -2.42
CA LEU A 3 1.91 7.08 -1.64
C LEU A 3 3.00 7.56 -0.69
N THR A 4 3.06 8.87 -0.46
CA THR A 4 4.01 9.44 0.50
C THR A 4 3.31 10.41 1.43
N ARG A 5 3.84 10.52 2.64
CA ARG A 5 3.44 11.53 3.60
C ARG A 5 4.69 12.27 4.06
N THR A 6 4.72 13.57 3.84
CA THR A 6 5.84 14.42 4.22
C THR A 6 5.33 15.59 5.06
N ASP A 7 5.90 15.76 6.26
CA ASP A 7 5.64 16.91 7.11
C ASP A 7 6.97 17.37 7.69
N ALA A 8 7.54 18.42 7.09
CA ALA A 8 8.85 18.93 7.46
C ALA A 8 8.85 19.49 8.89
N SER A 9 7.73 20.05 9.37
CA SER A 9 7.63 20.62 10.73
C SER A 9 7.72 19.56 11.81
N GLN A 10 7.33 18.32 11.50
CA GLN A 10 7.39 17.17 12.40
C GLN A 10 8.46 16.16 12.01
N ASN A 11 9.26 16.46 11.01
CA ASN A 11 10.28 15.55 10.46
C ASN A 11 9.68 14.20 10.05
N VAL A 12 8.52 14.23 9.40
CA VAL A 12 7.82 13.04 8.93
C VAL A 12 8.10 12.83 7.46
N HIS A 13 8.66 11.66 7.11
CA HIS A 13 8.90 11.23 5.72
C HIS A 13 8.56 9.75 5.64
N ARG A 14 7.31 9.43 5.28
CA ARG A 14 6.82 8.06 5.23
C ARG A 14 6.35 7.70 3.83
N PHE A 15 6.48 6.40 3.50
CA PHE A 15 5.97 5.86 2.24
C PHE A 15 4.98 4.74 2.52
N TYR A 16 4.09 4.50 1.55
CA TYR A 16 3.19 3.37 1.52
C TYR A 16 3.05 2.92 0.07
N ARG A 17 3.46 1.70 -0.23
CA ARG A 17 3.43 1.15 -1.58
C ARG A 17 2.48 -0.03 -1.64
N MET A 18 1.70 -0.10 -2.72
CA MET A 18 0.77 -1.20 -2.98
C MET A 18 0.94 -1.68 -4.40
N GLU A 19 1.08 -3.01 -4.56
CA GLU A 19 1.18 -3.67 -5.85
C GLU A 19 0.22 -4.85 -5.92
N ILE A 20 -0.48 -4.99 -7.06
CA ILE A 20 -1.36 -6.12 -7.33
C ILE A 20 -0.67 -7.01 -8.35
N ALA A 21 -0.64 -8.31 -8.08
CA ALA A 21 -0.02 -9.27 -8.97
C ALA A 21 -0.85 -10.55 -9.04
N PRO A 22 -0.90 -11.22 -10.21
CA PRO A 22 -1.55 -12.52 -10.33
C PRO A 22 -0.77 -13.59 -9.58
N GLY A 23 -1.51 -14.52 -8.94
CA GLY A 23 -0.93 -15.71 -8.35
C GLY A 23 -0.86 -16.87 -9.37
N LEU A 24 -0.33 -18.01 -8.92
CA LEU A 24 -0.15 -19.19 -9.78
C LEU A 24 -1.45 -19.96 -10.01
N PHE A 25 -2.46 -19.78 -9.15
CA PHE A 25 -3.67 -20.60 -9.17
C PHE A 25 -4.93 -19.79 -9.46
N GLY A 26 -4.81 -18.68 -10.18
CA GLY A 26 -5.96 -17.83 -10.50
C GLY A 26 -6.36 -16.86 -9.42
N ASP A 27 -5.64 -16.82 -8.32
CA ASP A 27 -5.80 -15.86 -7.25
C ASP A 27 -4.98 -14.58 -7.53
N TRP A 28 -5.15 -13.58 -6.68
CA TRP A 28 -4.48 -12.29 -6.83
C TRP A 28 -3.94 -11.84 -5.49
N SER A 29 -2.72 -11.33 -5.50
CA SER A 29 -2.10 -10.78 -4.29
C SER A 29 -2.17 -9.26 -4.30
N LEU A 30 -2.34 -8.70 -3.09
CA LEU A 30 -2.08 -7.30 -2.80
C LEU A 30 -0.87 -7.25 -1.88
N VAL A 31 0.25 -6.77 -2.39
CA VAL A 31 1.49 -6.62 -1.64
C VAL A 31 1.55 -5.19 -1.14
N ARG A 32 1.67 -5.03 0.18
CA ARG A 32 1.79 -3.72 0.82
C ARG A 32 3.15 -3.59 1.47
N GLU A 33 3.82 -2.49 1.21
CA GLU A 33 5.08 -2.15 1.86
C GLU A 33 4.98 -0.72 2.38
N TRP A 34 5.38 -0.50 3.63
CA TRP A 34 5.33 0.83 4.23
C TRP A 34 6.46 1.01 5.23
N GLY A 35 6.75 2.27 5.52
CA GLY A 35 7.78 2.60 6.47
C GLY A 35 8.23 4.05 6.34
N ARG A 36 9.38 4.32 6.92
CA ARG A 36 10.04 5.62 6.82
C ARG A 36 10.97 5.62 5.61
N VAL A 37 10.91 6.71 4.83
CA VAL A 37 11.79 6.86 3.65
C VAL A 37 13.25 6.75 4.08
N GLY A 38 14.01 5.91 3.36
CA GLY A 38 15.42 5.68 3.63
C GLY A 38 15.72 4.54 4.60
N LEU A 39 14.69 3.91 5.18
CA LEU A 39 14.83 2.77 6.08
C LEU A 39 14.10 1.56 5.51
N ALA A 40 14.47 0.37 5.98
CA ALA A 40 13.75 -0.85 5.65
C ALA A 40 12.32 -0.75 6.18
N GLY A 41 11.34 -1.06 5.31
CA GLY A 41 9.93 -1.03 5.65
C GLY A 41 9.40 -2.39 6.09
N GLN A 42 8.11 -2.42 6.37
CA GLN A 42 7.37 -3.65 6.62
C GLN A 42 6.63 -4.07 5.36
N VAL A 43 6.44 -5.38 5.18
CA VAL A 43 5.75 -5.93 4.02
C VAL A 43 4.64 -6.85 4.51
N ARG A 44 3.47 -6.75 3.87
CA ARG A 44 2.37 -7.66 4.09
C ARG A 44 1.76 -8.07 2.75
N VAL A 45 1.42 -9.36 2.62
CA VAL A 45 0.77 -9.89 1.43
C VAL A 45 -0.60 -10.44 1.83
N ASP A 46 -1.65 -9.99 1.15
CA ASP A 46 -3.00 -10.52 1.29
C ASP A 46 -3.43 -11.13 -0.05
N TRP A 47 -4.21 -12.21 0.02
CA TRP A 47 -4.66 -12.95 -1.17
C TRP A 47 -6.17 -12.78 -1.37
N TYR A 48 -6.57 -12.66 -2.64
CA TYR A 48 -7.95 -12.46 -3.06
C TYR A 48 -8.27 -13.41 -4.21
N ASP A 49 -9.53 -13.80 -4.31
CA ASP A 49 -9.97 -14.74 -5.36
C ASP A 49 -10.02 -14.09 -6.74
N THR A 50 -10.17 -12.77 -6.82
CA THR A 50 -10.29 -12.05 -8.08
C THR A 50 -9.44 -10.78 -8.06
N GLU A 51 -9.07 -10.32 -9.27
CA GLU A 51 -8.40 -9.03 -9.43
C GLU A 51 -9.27 -7.88 -8.92
N ALA A 52 -10.58 -7.93 -9.18
CA ALA A 52 -11.50 -6.90 -8.74
C ALA A 52 -11.50 -6.76 -7.21
N ALA A 53 -11.49 -7.88 -6.49
CA ALA A 53 -11.45 -7.87 -5.02
C ALA A 53 -10.14 -7.25 -4.51
N ALA A 54 -9.01 -7.57 -5.16
CA ALA A 54 -7.72 -6.98 -4.80
C ALA A 54 -7.71 -5.46 -5.06
N LYS A 55 -8.28 -5.02 -6.18
CA LYS A 55 -8.38 -3.60 -6.52
C LYS A 55 -9.30 -2.84 -5.55
N ASP A 56 -10.40 -3.45 -5.14
CA ASP A 56 -11.31 -2.85 -4.15
C ASP A 56 -10.60 -2.68 -2.80
N ALA A 57 -9.85 -3.69 -2.38
CA ALA A 57 -9.07 -3.62 -1.14
C ALA A 57 -8.00 -2.52 -1.22
N ARG A 58 -7.31 -2.40 -2.36
CA ARG A 58 -6.34 -1.33 -2.59
C ARG A 58 -6.99 0.04 -2.50
N PHE A 59 -8.15 0.20 -3.12
CA PHE A 59 -8.88 1.46 -3.11
C PHE A 59 -9.27 1.87 -1.68
N ASP A 60 -9.78 0.93 -0.88
CA ASP A 60 -10.15 1.20 0.51
C ASP A 60 -8.96 1.67 1.33
N ILE A 61 -7.80 1.01 1.16
CA ILE A 61 -6.57 1.38 1.85
C ILE A 61 -6.09 2.76 1.39
N GLN A 62 -6.16 3.03 0.08
CA GLN A 62 -5.79 4.33 -0.48
C GLN A 62 -6.63 5.45 0.15
N MET A 63 -7.94 5.24 0.29
CA MET A 63 -8.82 6.23 0.90
C MET A 63 -8.49 6.45 2.38
N GLN A 64 -8.19 5.39 3.12
CA GLN A 64 -7.76 5.49 4.52
C GLN A 64 -6.46 6.29 4.65
N LYS A 65 -5.49 6.01 3.77
CA LYS A 65 -4.20 6.70 3.80
C LYS A 65 -4.33 8.16 3.38
N ALA A 66 -5.19 8.47 2.42
CA ALA A 66 -5.45 9.85 2.01
C ALA A 66 -5.97 10.68 3.19
N LYS A 67 -6.85 10.10 4.01
CA LYS A 67 -7.35 10.76 5.23
C LYS A 67 -6.26 11.03 6.26
N ARG A 68 -5.16 10.31 6.20
CA ARG A 68 -4.01 10.48 7.10
C ARG A 68 -2.91 11.35 6.50
N GLY A 69 -3.14 11.97 5.34
CA GLY A 69 -2.20 12.87 4.71
C GLY A 69 -1.26 12.23 3.69
N TYR A 70 -1.48 10.99 3.29
CA TYR A 70 -0.71 10.37 2.20
C TYR A 70 -1.23 10.85 0.85
N GLU A 71 -0.31 11.10 -0.05
CA GLU A 71 -0.60 11.60 -1.41
C GLU A 71 0.05 10.77 -2.49
#